data_a53a8186b6d45785f6ef855e48c66328
#
_entry.id   a53a8186b6d45785f6ef855e48c66328
#
_cell.length_a   1.000
_cell.length_b   1.000
_cell.length_c   1.000
_cell.angle_alpha   90.00
_cell.angle_beta   90.00
_cell.angle_gamma   90.00
#
_symmetry.space_group_name_H-M   'P 1'
#
loop_
_entity.id
_entity.type
_entity.pdbx_description
1 polymer ?
#
loop_
_entity_poly.entity_id
_entity_poly.type
_entity_poly.pdbx_seq_one_letter_code
_entity_poly.pdbx_strand_id
1 'polypeptide(L)'
;MRLRIASLRRVVKGDLRVAFVHQDLTSYSGLELLRRYFRLLDLHRRLRETFRAYGLGGDYGGGRLVLLLITLFVVGARRLEHLRYLAHDPLVARLCGLARLPSERTVVNWLKQFTQAALQAVITLNSALLDEQIERLRLPRLTIDVDGTVIRTGGQVAWAFRGFNPHHRKDPSYYPLLAHLAQTGQILRLRNRPGNVHDSRGAERFLRDLVQELRARFGRALPLEFRMDAAFFQREILTLLTREGCAYAIKVGFWK
;
A
#
# COMPACT_ATOMS: atom_id res chain seq x y z
N MET A 1 -12.95 -18.67 20.99
CA MET A 1 -13.40 -20.08 20.90
C MET A 1 -12.68 -20.85 21.99
N ARG A 2 -13.39 -21.42 22.99
CA ARG A 2 -12.76 -22.26 24.02
C ARG A 2 -12.69 -23.70 23.47
N LEU A 3 -11.49 -24.18 23.17
CA LEU A 3 -11.26 -25.57 22.81
C LEU A 3 -11.46 -26.43 24.08
N ARG A 4 -12.40 -27.38 24.02
CA ARG A 4 -12.59 -28.35 25.09
C ARG A 4 -11.65 -29.54 24.83
N ILE A 5 -10.93 -29.99 25.88
CA ILE A 5 -10.01 -31.15 25.81
C ILE A 5 -10.69 -32.40 25.22
N ALA A 6 -11.96 -32.63 25.55
CA ALA A 6 -12.76 -33.71 24.98
C ALA A 6 -12.96 -33.60 23.45
N SER A 7 -13.03 -32.38 22.90
CA SER A 7 -13.15 -32.15 21.46
C SER A 7 -11.84 -32.40 20.73
N LEU A 8 -10.71 -32.06 21.36
CA LEU A 8 -9.37 -32.34 20.82
C LEU A 8 -9.06 -33.86 20.81
N ARG A 9 -9.42 -34.59 21.86
CA ARG A 9 -9.23 -36.06 21.91
C ARG A 9 -10.05 -36.82 20.86
N ARG A 10 -11.14 -36.24 20.37
CA ARG A 10 -11.96 -36.84 19.29
C ARG A 10 -11.30 -36.71 17.89
N VAL A 11 -10.51 -35.65 17.68
CA VAL A 11 -9.86 -35.35 16.39
C VAL A 11 -8.46 -35.95 16.30
N VAL A 12 -7.75 -36.05 17.41
CA VAL A 12 -6.39 -36.60 17.47
C VAL A 12 -6.44 -37.99 18.10
N LYS A 13 -6.17 -39.02 17.30
CA LYS A 13 -5.99 -40.40 17.81
C LYS A 13 -4.61 -40.48 18.47
N GLY A 14 -4.55 -40.47 19.78
CA GLY A 14 -3.31 -40.62 20.55
C GLY A 14 -3.35 -39.93 21.91
N ASP A 15 -2.33 -40.16 22.72
CA ASP A 15 -2.15 -39.51 24.05
C ASP A 15 -1.74 -38.06 23.90
N LEU A 16 -2.73 -37.18 23.68
CA LEU A 16 -2.52 -35.75 23.64
C LEU A 16 -2.48 -35.20 25.07
N ARG A 17 -1.31 -34.76 25.54
CA ARG A 17 -1.17 -33.99 26.77
C ARG A 17 -1.36 -32.50 26.48
N VAL A 18 -2.44 -31.91 27.02
CA VAL A 18 -2.70 -30.49 26.91
C VAL A 18 -2.29 -29.81 28.20
N ALA A 19 -1.32 -28.90 28.12
CA ALA A 19 -0.92 -28.05 29.22
C ALA A 19 -1.23 -26.59 28.87
N PHE A 20 -1.78 -25.84 29.83
CA PHE A 20 -1.95 -24.40 29.73
C PHE A 20 -0.74 -23.73 30.35
N VAL A 21 0.04 -23.04 29.56
CA VAL A 21 1.25 -22.34 30.00
C VAL A 21 1.13 -20.86 29.66
N HIS A 22 1.63 -20.00 30.54
CA HIS A 22 1.76 -18.57 30.26
C HIS A 22 3.01 -18.33 29.41
N GLN A 23 2.86 -18.46 28.09
CA GLN A 23 3.91 -18.14 27.14
C GLN A 23 3.39 -17.06 26.17
N ASP A 24 4.22 -16.07 25.90
CA ASP A 24 3.98 -15.05 24.89
C ASP A 24 4.18 -15.62 23.49
N LEU A 25 3.26 -16.50 23.06
CA LEU A 25 3.29 -17.10 21.73
C LEU A 25 2.68 -16.17 20.70
N THR A 26 3.25 -16.18 19.52
CA THR A 26 2.75 -15.44 18.35
C THR A 26 2.45 -16.41 17.19
N SER A 27 1.36 -16.17 16.47
CA SER A 27 1.08 -16.83 15.20
C SER A 27 1.80 -16.17 14.02
N TYR A 28 2.50 -15.06 14.24
CA TYR A 28 3.05 -14.19 13.22
C TYR A 28 4.57 -14.01 13.38
N SER A 29 5.31 -15.07 13.64
CA SER A 29 6.77 -15.01 13.89
C SER A 29 7.56 -14.32 12.76
N GLY A 30 7.08 -14.42 11.50
CA GLY A 30 7.65 -13.70 10.36
C GLY A 30 7.65 -12.16 10.49
N LEU A 31 6.81 -11.59 11.35
CA LEU A 31 6.84 -10.15 11.64
C LEU A 31 8.15 -9.70 12.28
N GLU A 32 8.93 -10.60 12.89
CA GLU A 32 10.25 -10.25 13.40
C GLU A 32 11.23 -9.84 12.30
N LEU A 33 11.14 -10.45 11.11
CA LEU A 33 11.93 -10.04 9.94
C LEU A 33 11.52 -8.63 9.49
N LEU A 34 10.20 -8.36 9.46
CA LEU A 34 9.67 -7.04 9.13
C LEU A 34 10.13 -5.98 10.15
N ARG A 35 10.13 -6.33 11.44
CA ARG A 35 10.61 -5.46 12.50
C ARG A 35 12.09 -5.08 12.33
N ARG A 36 12.92 -6.04 11.94
CA ARG A 36 14.34 -5.79 11.62
C ARG A 36 14.48 -4.88 10.41
N TYR A 37 13.70 -5.12 9.37
CA TYR A 37 13.68 -4.27 8.18
C TYR A 37 13.25 -2.84 8.49
N PHE A 38 12.20 -2.63 9.31
CA PHE A 38 11.78 -1.31 9.75
C PHE A 38 12.85 -0.57 10.56
N ARG A 39 13.67 -1.30 11.33
CA ARG A 39 14.83 -0.71 12.01
C ARG A 39 15.89 -0.24 11.02
N LEU A 40 16.20 -1.03 10.00
CA LEU A 40 17.16 -0.63 8.96
C LEU A 40 16.73 0.63 8.21
N LEU A 41 15.42 0.81 8.03
CA LEU A 41 14.84 2.01 7.42
C LEU A 41 14.68 3.17 8.40
N ASP A 42 14.93 2.95 9.68
CA ASP A 42 14.60 3.89 10.77
C ASP A 42 13.14 4.39 10.72
N LEU A 43 12.23 3.48 10.30
CA LEU A 43 10.86 3.82 9.94
C LEU A 43 10.07 4.39 11.12
N HIS A 44 10.30 3.89 12.35
CA HIS A 44 9.63 4.39 13.55
C HIS A 44 9.93 5.86 13.82
N ARG A 45 11.19 6.28 13.69
CA ARG A 45 11.59 7.67 13.89
C ARG A 45 11.02 8.55 12.78
N ARG A 46 11.19 8.15 11.53
CA ARG A 46 10.70 8.89 10.36
C ARG A 46 9.18 9.11 10.40
N LEU A 47 8.40 8.08 10.73
CA LEU A 47 6.95 8.22 10.91
C LEU A 47 6.60 9.16 12.08
N ARG A 48 7.29 9.05 13.21
CA ARG A 48 7.06 9.94 14.35
C ARG A 48 7.32 11.41 13.98
N GLU A 49 8.42 11.67 13.29
CA GLU A 49 8.76 13.02 12.83
C GLU A 49 7.73 13.55 11.82
N THR A 50 7.32 12.72 10.85
CA THR A 50 6.29 13.05 9.87
C THR A 50 4.98 13.46 10.54
N PHE A 51 4.55 12.77 11.58
CA PHE A 51 3.26 13.06 12.24
C PHE A 51 3.34 14.12 13.35
N ARG A 52 4.54 14.52 13.78
CA ARG A 52 4.73 15.46 14.89
C ARG A 52 4.02 16.80 14.65
N ALA A 53 4.04 17.30 13.43
CA ALA A 53 3.47 18.59 13.06
C ALA A 53 1.93 18.59 12.95
N TYR A 54 1.29 17.40 12.91
CA TYR A 54 -0.14 17.30 12.60
C TYR A 54 -1.02 16.91 13.80
N GLY A 55 -0.43 16.60 14.96
CA GLY A 55 -1.20 16.20 16.15
C GLY A 55 -2.07 14.97 15.99
N LEU A 56 -1.87 14.19 14.93
CA LEU A 56 -2.69 13.02 14.61
C LEU A 56 -2.29 11.79 15.44
N GLY A 57 -3.29 11.10 15.98
CA GLY A 57 -3.11 9.79 16.63
C GLY A 57 -3.30 9.78 18.14
N GLY A 58 -3.56 10.92 18.79
CA GLY A 58 -3.80 10.99 20.22
C GLY A 58 -2.76 10.21 21.04
N ASP A 59 -3.19 9.46 22.06
CA ASP A 59 -2.32 8.68 22.95
C ASP A 59 -1.54 7.57 22.23
N TYR A 60 -2.04 7.08 21.10
CA TYR A 60 -1.35 6.04 20.33
C TYR A 60 -0.21 6.57 19.46
N GLY A 61 -0.34 7.83 19.00
CA GLY A 61 0.59 8.46 18.06
C GLY A 61 0.42 7.98 16.62
N GLY A 62 0.34 8.94 15.67
CA GLY A 62 0.03 8.66 14.25
C GLY A 62 0.98 7.68 13.58
N GLY A 63 2.28 7.79 13.83
CA GLY A 63 3.28 6.88 13.27
C GLY A 63 3.09 5.42 13.69
N ARG A 64 2.68 5.18 14.95
CA ARG A 64 2.41 3.82 15.45
C ARG A 64 1.13 3.25 14.82
N LEU A 65 0.13 4.10 14.57
CA LEU A 65 -1.10 3.69 13.87
C LEU A 65 -0.85 3.36 12.41
N VAL A 66 0.06 4.07 11.73
CA VAL A 66 0.52 3.68 10.38
C VAL A 66 1.21 2.31 10.40
N LEU A 67 2.11 2.07 11.35
CA LEU A 67 2.75 0.75 11.50
C LEU A 67 1.73 -0.35 11.76
N LEU A 68 0.68 -0.07 12.54
CA LEU A 68 -0.41 -1.00 12.76
C LEU A 68 -1.16 -1.31 11.45
N LEU A 69 -1.46 -0.32 10.62
CA LEU A 69 -2.08 -0.54 9.31
C LEU A 69 -1.19 -1.38 8.40
N ILE A 70 0.11 -1.09 8.32
CA ILE A 70 1.06 -1.89 7.55
C ILE A 70 1.06 -3.34 8.07
N THR A 71 1.10 -3.52 9.38
CA THR A 71 1.08 -4.86 10.00
C THR A 71 -0.21 -5.61 9.65
N LEU A 72 -1.37 -4.94 9.69
CA LEU A 72 -2.64 -5.54 9.27
C LEU A 72 -2.59 -6.05 7.83
N PHE A 73 -2.05 -5.27 6.90
CA PHE A 73 -1.89 -5.72 5.51
C PHE A 73 -0.96 -6.92 5.40
N VAL A 74 0.17 -6.91 6.10
CA VAL A 74 1.15 -8.00 6.05
C VAL A 74 0.61 -9.31 6.61
N VAL A 75 -0.19 -9.26 7.68
CA VAL A 75 -0.84 -10.46 8.25
C VAL A 75 -2.09 -10.89 7.47
N GLY A 76 -2.42 -10.21 6.36
CA GLY A 76 -3.56 -10.55 5.50
C GLY A 76 -4.92 -10.09 6.03
N ALA A 77 -4.95 -9.15 6.95
CA ALA A 77 -6.19 -8.55 7.43
C ALA A 77 -6.83 -7.69 6.33
N ARG A 78 -8.07 -7.98 5.98
CA ARG A 78 -8.81 -7.27 4.91
C ARG A 78 -9.74 -6.19 5.44
N ARG A 79 -9.96 -6.15 6.76
CA ARG A 79 -10.88 -5.24 7.45
C ARG A 79 -10.30 -4.84 8.79
N LEU A 80 -10.64 -3.64 9.26
CA LEU A 80 -10.22 -3.16 10.58
C LEU A 80 -10.79 -4.01 11.73
N GLU A 81 -11.97 -4.60 11.57
CA GLU A 81 -12.55 -5.52 12.57
C GLU A 81 -11.64 -6.73 12.87
N HIS A 82 -10.71 -7.08 11.96
CA HIS A 82 -9.74 -8.15 12.18
C HIS A 82 -8.71 -7.81 13.29
N LEU A 83 -8.64 -6.56 13.73
CA LEU A 83 -7.85 -6.16 14.91
C LEU A 83 -8.15 -7.02 16.14
N ARG A 84 -9.42 -7.43 16.32
CA ARG A 84 -9.82 -8.29 17.43
C ARG A 84 -9.08 -9.64 17.48
N TYR A 85 -8.64 -10.17 16.34
CA TYR A 85 -7.89 -11.43 16.26
C TYR A 85 -6.42 -11.25 16.62
N LEU A 86 -5.92 -10.02 16.56
CA LEU A 86 -4.54 -9.65 16.86
C LEU A 86 -4.38 -9.06 18.28
N ALA A 87 -5.49 -8.79 18.97
CA ALA A 87 -5.51 -8.01 20.21
C ALA A 87 -4.58 -8.56 21.32
N HIS A 88 -4.35 -9.86 21.33
CA HIS A 88 -3.52 -10.54 22.33
C HIS A 88 -2.20 -11.07 21.76
N ASP A 89 -1.83 -10.70 20.53
CA ASP A 89 -0.55 -11.12 19.98
C ASP A 89 0.55 -10.13 20.39
N PRO A 90 1.55 -10.59 21.19
CA PRO A 90 2.57 -9.71 21.77
C PRO A 90 3.51 -9.15 20.70
N LEU A 91 3.75 -9.88 19.61
CA LEU A 91 4.65 -9.44 18.55
C LEU A 91 4.05 -8.32 17.72
N VAL A 92 2.73 -8.35 17.47
CA VAL A 92 2.02 -7.28 16.74
C VAL A 92 2.11 -5.97 17.51
N ALA A 93 1.80 -5.98 18.81
CA ALA A 93 1.90 -4.80 19.66
C ALA A 93 3.35 -4.26 19.70
N ARG A 94 4.32 -5.14 19.87
CA ARG A 94 5.77 -4.79 19.92
C ARG A 94 6.26 -4.20 18.59
N LEU A 95 5.84 -4.77 17.45
CA LEU A 95 6.21 -4.26 16.13
C LEU A 95 5.74 -2.81 15.94
N CYS A 96 4.52 -2.50 16.40
CA CYS A 96 3.95 -1.16 16.31
C CYS A 96 4.46 -0.20 17.40
N GLY A 97 5.20 -0.69 18.41
CA GLY A 97 5.61 0.10 19.58
C GLY A 97 4.43 0.50 20.46
N LEU A 98 3.40 -0.34 20.53
CA LEU A 98 2.17 -0.12 21.28
C LEU A 98 2.15 -1.02 22.55
N ALA A 99 1.70 -0.48 23.68
CA ALA A 99 1.43 -1.28 24.89
C ALA A 99 0.18 -2.15 24.72
N ARG A 100 -0.81 -1.64 24.00
CA ARG A 100 -2.06 -2.35 23.64
C ARG A 100 -2.52 -1.90 22.27
N LEU A 101 -3.21 -2.77 21.54
CA LEU A 101 -3.79 -2.40 20.26
C LEU A 101 -5.03 -1.50 20.47
N PRO A 102 -5.23 -0.50 19.61
CA PRO A 102 -6.44 0.32 19.63
C PRO A 102 -7.66 -0.48 19.21
N SER A 103 -8.85 0.02 19.56
CA SER A 103 -10.09 -0.49 18.99
C SER A 103 -10.22 -0.11 17.52
N GLU A 104 -11.03 -0.87 16.75
CA GLU A 104 -11.39 -0.53 15.38
C GLU A 104 -11.89 0.92 15.27
N ARG A 105 -12.81 1.32 16.17
CA ARG A 105 -13.38 2.67 16.21
C ARG A 105 -12.30 3.74 16.38
N THR A 106 -11.28 3.49 17.20
CA THR A 106 -10.15 4.40 17.39
C THR A 106 -9.40 4.61 16.08
N VAL A 107 -9.10 3.52 15.34
CA VAL A 107 -8.42 3.61 14.04
C VAL A 107 -9.26 4.32 12.99
N VAL A 108 -10.58 4.04 12.92
CA VAL A 108 -11.52 4.72 12.02
C VAL A 108 -11.56 6.22 12.30
N ASN A 109 -11.69 6.61 13.58
CA ASN A 109 -11.73 8.02 13.96
C ASN A 109 -10.42 8.74 13.63
N TRP A 110 -9.28 8.07 13.83
CA TRP A 110 -7.99 8.61 13.43
C TRP A 110 -7.87 8.80 11.92
N LEU A 111 -8.30 7.82 11.10
CA LEU A 111 -8.28 7.94 9.64
C LEU A 111 -9.13 9.12 9.14
N LYS A 112 -10.25 9.42 9.81
CA LYS A 112 -11.11 10.56 9.47
C LYS A 112 -10.48 11.92 9.76
N GLN A 113 -9.42 11.99 10.55
CA GLN A 113 -8.71 13.23 10.89
C GLN A 113 -7.64 13.62 9.86
N PHE A 114 -7.36 12.75 8.86
CA PHE A 114 -6.36 13.05 7.86
C PHE A 114 -6.75 14.25 7.01
N THR A 115 -5.87 15.24 7.01
CA THR A 115 -5.92 16.37 6.08
C THR A 115 -5.11 16.06 4.83
N GLN A 116 -5.32 16.84 3.77
CA GLN A 116 -4.49 16.74 2.56
C GLN A 116 -3.00 16.96 2.85
N ALA A 117 -2.67 17.87 3.77
CA ALA A 117 -1.29 18.13 4.18
C ALA A 117 -0.65 16.93 4.88
N ALA A 118 -1.39 16.28 5.80
CA ALA A 118 -0.91 15.08 6.47
C ALA A 118 -0.72 13.90 5.49
N LEU A 119 -1.63 13.74 4.53
CA LEU A 119 -1.50 12.75 3.48
C LEU A 119 -0.26 13.04 2.60
N GLN A 120 -0.04 14.29 2.22
CA GLN A 120 1.12 14.68 1.43
C GLN A 120 2.43 14.41 2.18
N ALA A 121 2.48 14.61 3.50
CA ALA A 121 3.66 14.31 4.30
C ALA A 121 3.99 12.80 4.30
N VAL A 122 2.96 11.93 4.34
CA VAL A 122 3.17 10.47 4.21
C VAL A 122 3.65 10.10 2.80
N ILE A 123 3.10 10.72 1.77
CA ILE A 123 3.54 10.52 0.38
C ILE A 123 5.01 10.93 0.24
N THR A 124 5.40 12.08 0.79
CA THR A 124 6.79 12.57 0.77
C THR A 124 7.74 11.60 1.48
N LEU A 125 7.35 11.08 2.66
CA LEU A 125 8.13 10.06 3.35
C LEU A 125 8.29 8.80 2.50
N ASN A 126 7.19 8.31 1.88
CA ASN A 126 7.25 7.14 1.00
C ASN A 126 8.19 7.38 -0.19
N SER A 127 8.12 8.56 -0.82
CA SER A 127 9.03 8.92 -1.91
C SER A 127 10.49 8.92 -1.47
N ALA A 128 10.82 9.49 -0.30
CA ALA A 128 12.18 9.50 0.21
C ALA A 128 12.72 8.08 0.46
N LEU A 129 11.90 7.18 1.02
CA LEU A 129 12.25 5.77 1.21
C LEU A 129 12.50 5.04 -0.12
N LEU A 130 11.69 5.34 -1.14
CA LEU A 130 11.86 4.79 -2.49
C LEU A 130 13.14 5.29 -3.15
N ASP A 131 13.42 6.58 -3.04
CA ASP A 131 14.61 7.19 -3.64
C ASP A 131 15.89 6.56 -3.07
N GLU A 132 15.98 6.41 -1.74
CA GLU A 132 17.10 5.72 -1.10
C GLU A 132 17.29 4.27 -1.61
N GLN A 133 16.19 3.56 -1.89
CA GLN A 133 16.26 2.20 -2.43
C GLN A 133 16.73 2.19 -3.89
N ILE A 134 16.18 3.08 -4.72
CA ILE A 134 16.52 3.20 -6.15
C ILE A 134 18.00 3.59 -6.30
N GLU A 135 18.49 4.53 -5.50
CA GLU A 135 19.91 4.93 -5.51
C GLU A 135 20.84 3.76 -5.15
N ARG A 136 20.48 2.97 -4.12
CA ARG A 136 21.26 1.79 -3.71
C ARG A 136 21.35 0.73 -4.80
N LEU A 137 20.29 0.57 -5.60
CA LEU A 137 20.23 -0.42 -6.66
C LEU A 137 21.07 -0.04 -7.89
N ARG A 138 21.48 1.22 -8.02
CA ARG A 138 22.29 1.74 -9.14
C ARG A 138 21.77 1.26 -10.50
N LEU A 139 20.46 1.34 -10.70
CA LEU A 139 19.83 0.87 -11.93
C LEU A 139 20.30 1.69 -13.13
N PRO A 140 20.63 1.06 -14.26
CA PRO A 140 21.06 1.77 -15.48
C PRO A 140 19.90 2.52 -16.15
N ARG A 141 18.68 2.18 -15.83
CA ARG A 141 17.41 2.81 -16.27
C ARG A 141 16.29 2.49 -15.30
N LEU A 142 15.23 3.30 -15.30
CA LEU A 142 13.99 3.00 -14.61
C LEU A 142 12.94 2.56 -15.63
N THR A 143 12.50 1.30 -15.55
CA THR A 143 11.38 0.78 -16.33
C THR A 143 10.11 0.88 -15.46
N ILE A 144 9.12 1.60 -15.95
CA ILE A 144 7.92 1.99 -15.20
C ILE A 144 6.70 1.37 -15.87
N ASP A 145 6.03 0.49 -15.15
CA ASP A 145 4.76 -0.06 -15.59
C ASP A 145 3.62 0.84 -15.10
N VAL A 146 2.73 1.21 -16.01
CA VAL A 146 1.56 2.04 -15.68
C VAL A 146 0.30 1.29 -16.07
N ASP A 147 -0.60 1.14 -15.10
CA ASP A 147 -1.84 0.40 -15.27
C ASP A 147 -2.94 0.91 -14.34
N GLY A 148 -4.19 0.65 -14.71
CA GLY A 148 -5.36 0.83 -13.86
C GLY A 148 -5.67 -0.44 -13.09
N THR A 149 -6.10 -0.31 -11.84
CA THR A 149 -6.55 -1.46 -11.04
C THR A 149 -7.90 -1.22 -10.42
N VAL A 150 -8.74 -2.26 -10.34
CA VAL A 150 -10.08 -2.17 -9.75
C VAL A 150 -10.01 -2.46 -8.26
N ILE A 151 -10.47 -1.51 -7.46
CA ILE A 151 -10.68 -1.73 -6.01
C ILE A 151 -12.18 -1.73 -5.75
N ARG A 152 -12.75 -2.92 -5.59
CA ARG A 152 -14.15 -3.11 -5.26
C ARG A 152 -14.44 -2.59 -3.85
N THR A 153 -15.55 -1.85 -3.71
CA THR A 153 -16.05 -1.41 -2.40
C THR A 153 -17.25 -2.25 -1.98
N GLY A 154 -17.30 -2.62 -0.70
CA GLY A 154 -18.37 -3.48 -0.16
C GLY A 154 -19.70 -2.77 0.11
N GLY A 155 -19.88 -1.52 -0.31
CA GLY A 155 -21.05 -0.71 -0.07
C GLY A 155 -20.95 0.67 -0.69
N GLN A 156 -21.90 1.55 -0.33
CA GLN A 156 -21.86 2.94 -0.76
C GLN A 156 -20.73 3.68 -0.06
N VAL A 157 -19.70 4.00 -0.79
CA VAL A 157 -18.53 4.77 -0.34
C VAL A 157 -18.40 5.99 -1.23
N ALA A 158 -18.02 7.12 -0.66
CA ALA A 158 -17.80 8.35 -1.42
C ALA A 158 -16.82 8.11 -2.57
N TRP A 159 -17.17 8.60 -3.77
CA TRP A 159 -16.36 8.47 -4.99
C TRP A 159 -16.27 7.06 -5.60
N ALA A 160 -16.87 6.05 -5.01
CA ALA A 160 -16.98 4.74 -5.64
C ALA A 160 -18.20 4.71 -6.58
N PHE A 161 -17.98 4.44 -7.85
CA PHE A 161 -19.02 4.37 -8.88
C PHE A 161 -18.98 3.02 -9.61
N ARG A 162 -20.12 2.63 -10.13
CA ARG A 162 -20.22 1.48 -11.04
C ARG A 162 -19.62 1.86 -12.40
N GLY A 163 -18.82 0.96 -12.99
CA GLY A 163 -18.17 1.25 -14.27
C GLY A 163 -17.32 0.09 -14.78
N PHE A 164 -16.05 0.32 -15.01
CA PHE A 164 -15.12 -0.58 -15.69
C PHE A 164 -14.63 -1.76 -14.81
N ASN A 165 -15.53 -2.39 -14.05
CA ASN A 165 -15.20 -3.60 -13.33
C ASN A 165 -15.65 -4.82 -14.16
N PRO A 166 -14.78 -5.51 -14.89
CA PRO A 166 -15.17 -6.62 -15.78
C PRO A 166 -15.76 -7.81 -15.03
N HIS A 167 -15.35 -8.03 -13.78
CA HIS A 167 -15.78 -9.17 -12.98
C HIS A 167 -17.04 -8.91 -12.16
N HIS A 168 -17.29 -7.64 -11.78
CA HIS A 168 -18.42 -7.25 -10.92
C HIS A 168 -19.03 -5.92 -11.37
N ARG A 169 -19.63 -5.89 -12.56
CA ARG A 169 -20.19 -4.67 -13.19
C ARG A 169 -21.23 -3.93 -12.36
N LYS A 170 -21.88 -4.62 -11.42
CA LYS A 170 -22.93 -4.04 -10.56
C LYS A 170 -22.38 -3.40 -9.29
N ASP A 171 -21.11 -3.67 -8.94
CA ASP A 171 -20.53 -3.21 -7.70
C ASP A 171 -19.83 -1.86 -7.88
N PRO A 172 -20.01 -0.92 -6.94
CA PRO A 172 -19.23 0.29 -6.92
C PRO A 172 -17.75 -0.04 -6.69
N SER A 173 -16.87 0.70 -7.35
CA SER A 173 -15.43 0.52 -7.25
C SER A 173 -14.69 1.84 -7.36
N TYR A 174 -13.46 1.87 -6.89
CA TYR A 174 -12.43 2.80 -7.33
C TYR A 174 -11.67 2.18 -8.49
N TYR A 175 -11.05 3.04 -9.28
CA TYR A 175 -10.17 2.63 -10.38
C TYR A 175 -8.87 3.45 -10.35
N PRO A 176 -8.01 3.24 -9.33
CA PRO A 176 -6.76 3.96 -9.23
C PRO A 176 -5.83 3.64 -10.40
N LEU A 177 -5.11 4.67 -10.84
CA LEU A 177 -3.99 4.57 -11.75
C LEU A 177 -2.72 4.43 -10.94
N LEU A 178 -1.91 3.43 -11.29
CA LEU A 178 -0.68 3.05 -10.61
C LEU A 178 0.50 3.18 -11.57
N ALA A 179 1.62 3.65 -11.04
CA ALA A 179 2.91 3.53 -11.68
C ALA A 179 3.85 2.80 -10.72
N HIS A 180 4.47 1.72 -11.16
CA HIS A 180 5.42 0.98 -10.34
C HIS A 180 6.71 0.71 -11.10
N LEU A 181 7.80 0.59 -10.35
CA LEU A 181 9.11 0.26 -10.88
C LEU A 181 9.14 -1.24 -11.22
N ALA A 182 9.27 -1.58 -12.50
CA ALA A 182 9.23 -2.96 -12.98
C ALA A 182 10.32 -3.85 -12.36
N GLN A 183 11.50 -3.27 -12.07
CA GLN A 183 12.63 -3.99 -11.52
C GLN A 183 12.39 -4.46 -10.07
N THR A 184 11.54 -3.78 -9.30
CA THR A 184 11.36 -4.06 -7.86
C THR A 184 9.91 -4.22 -7.43
N GLY A 185 8.95 -3.85 -8.29
CA GLY A 185 7.53 -3.83 -7.95
C GLY A 185 7.09 -2.69 -7.03
N GLN A 186 7.99 -1.75 -6.70
CA GLN A 186 7.68 -0.62 -5.82
C GLN A 186 6.76 0.38 -6.51
N ILE A 187 5.75 0.86 -5.79
CA ILE A 187 4.82 1.86 -6.29
C ILE A 187 5.46 3.24 -6.22
N LEU A 188 5.71 3.83 -7.39
CA LEU A 188 6.27 5.18 -7.54
C LEU A 188 5.21 6.26 -7.33
N ARG A 189 4.02 6.04 -7.89
CA ARG A 189 2.91 6.99 -7.82
C ARG A 189 1.57 6.26 -7.91
N LEU A 190 0.60 6.74 -7.15
CA LEU A 190 -0.79 6.30 -7.18
C LEU A 190 -1.70 7.50 -7.29
N ARG A 191 -2.72 7.41 -8.16
CA ARG A 191 -3.82 8.39 -8.23
C ARG A 191 -5.15 7.67 -8.15
N ASN A 192 -5.86 7.84 -7.02
CA ASN A 192 -7.19 7.29 -6.89
C ASN A 192 -8.17 7.96 -7.87
N ARG A 193 -9.02 7.16 -8.50
CA ARG A 193 -10.05 7.60 -9.45
C ARG A 193 -11.35 6.85 -9.19
N PRO A 194 -12.50 7.44 -9.53
CA PRO A 194 -13.77 6.73 -9.45
C PRO A 194 -13.82 5.56 -10.45
N GLY A 195 -14.63 4.53 -10.16
CA GLY A 195 -14.71 3.30 -10.95
C GLY A 195 -15.30 3.44 -12.35
N ASN A 196 -15.90 4.59 -12.66
CA ASN A 196 -16.54 4.88 -13.96
C ASN A 196 -15.65 5.67 -14.93
N VAL A 197 -14.33 5.71 -14.70
CA VAL A 197 -13.39 6.40 -15.60
C VAL A 197 -12.61 5.41 -16.45
N HIS A 198 -12.35 5.79 -17.70
CA HIS A 198 -11.49 5.04 -18.62
C HIS A 198 -10.01 5.21 -18.23
N ASP A 199 -9.16 4.23 -18.56
CA ASP A 199 -7.74 4.22 -18.22
C ASP A 199 -7.00 5.47 -18.66
N SER A 200 -7.24 5.92 -19.88
CA SER A 200 -6.60 7.09 -20.44
C SER A 200 -6.99 8.41 -19.77
N ARG A 201 -8.13 8.47 -19.07
CA ARG A 201 -8.61 9.73 -18.49
C ARG A 201 -7.67 10.23 -17.38
N GLY A 202 -7.03 11.36 -17.64
CA GLY A 202 -6.07 11.99 -16.74
C GLY A 202 -4.72 11.28 -16.69
N ALA A 203 -4.47 10.30 -17.57
CA ALA A 203 -3.21 9.58 -17.65
C ALA A 203 -2.06 10.46 -18.13
N GLU A 204 -2.31 11.34 -19.10
CA GLU A 204 -1.31 12.27 -19.62
C GLU A 204 -0.77 13.17 -18.49
N ARG A 205 -1.66 13.78 -17.70
CA ARG A 205 -1.24 14.60 -16.55
C ARG A 205 -0.51 13.77 -15.50
N PHE A 206 -0.98 12.55 -15.23
CA PHE A 206 -0.34 11.64 -14.28
C PHE A 206 1.10 11.31 -14.70
N LEU A 207 1.32 11.01 -15.99
CA LEU A 207 2.62 10.70 -16.55
C LEU A 207 3.54 11.92 -16.57
N ARG A 208 3.02 13.09 -16.93
CA ARG A 208 3.76 14.36 -16.91
C ARG A 208 4.32 14.65 -15.52
N ASP A 209 3.43 14.62 -14.51
CA ASP A 209 3.81 14.86 -13.13
C ASP A 209 4.86 13.84 -12.66
N LEU A 210 4.68 12.55 -13.01
CA LEU A 210 5.62 11.48 -12.65
C LEU A 210 6.99 11.68 -13.30
N VAL A 211 7.04 11.99 -14.60
CA VAL A 211 8.30 12.26 -15.32
C VAL A 211 9.03 13.44 -14.68
N GLN A 212 8.31 14.54 -14.39
CA GLN A 212 8.88 15.71 -13.73
C GLN A 212 9.45 15.38 -12.35
N GLU A 213 8.72 14.62 -11.53
CA GLU A 213 9.21 14.17 -10.23
C GLU A 213 10.46 13.30 -10.32
N LEU A 214 10.48 12.31 -11.22
CA LEU A 214 11.63 11.44 -11.41
C LEU A 214 12.84 12.20 -11.96
N ARG A 215 12.64 13.12 -12.89
CA ARG A 215 13.72 13.98 -13.42
C ARG A 215 14.26 14.94 -12.36
N ALA A 216 13.42 15.47 -11.49
CA ALA A 216 13.86 16.33 -10.39
C ALA A 216 14.70 15.55 -9.36
N ARG A 217 14.39 14.27 -9.12
CA ARG A 217 15.06 13.42 -8.13
C ARG A 217 16.35 12.76 -8.67
N PHE A 218 16.30 12.22 -9.88
CA PHE A 218 17.37 11.40 -10.44
C PHE A 218 18.11 12.06 -11.61
N GLY A 219 17.71 13.26 -12.01
CA GLY A 219 18.30 13.97 -13.13
C GLY A 219 17.83 13.48 -14.49
N ARG A 220 18.24 14.19 -15.55
CA ARG A 220 17.89 13.85 -16.94
C ARG A 220 18.74 12.74 -17.53
N ALA A 221 19.90 12.47 -16.96
CA ALA A 221 20.82 11.45 -17.47
C ALA A 221 20.33 10.02 -17.26
N LEU A 222 19.48 9.76 -16.23
CA LEU A 222 18.92 8.43 -15.99
C LEU A 222 17.79 8.15 -17.00
N PRO A 223 17.92 7.12 -17.86
CA PRO A 223 16.89 6.78 -18.83
C PRO A 223 15.60 6.33 -18.16
N LEU A 224 14.47 6.83 -18.65
CA LEU A 224 13.13 6.39 -18.25
C LEU A 224 12.47 5.62 -19.39
N GLU A 225 11.89 4.49 -19.08
CA GLU A 225 11.15 3.63 -20.00
C GLU A 225 9.77 3.35 -19.42
N PHE A 226 8.71 3.53 -20.20
CA PHE A 226 7.33 3.29 -19.78
C PHE A 226 6.74 2.09 -20.51
N ARG A 227 6.07 1.20 -19.79
CA ARG A 227 5.31 0.08 -20.37
C ARG A 227 3.86 0.22 -19.99
N MET A 228 2.98 0.16 -20.98
CA MET A 228 1.54 0.39 -20.81
C MET A 228 0.73 -0.50 -21.76
N ASP A 229 -0.54 -0.70 -21.43
CA ASP A 229 -1.49 -1.42 -22.28
C ASP A 229 -2.06 -0.54 -23.41
N ALA A 230 -2.96 -1.10 -24.22
CA ALA A 230 -3.55 -0.44 -25.38
C ALA A 230 -4.46 0.75 -25.03
N ALA A 231 -4.97 0.83 -23.79
CA ALA A 231 -5.81 1.95 -23.37
C ALA A 231 -5.03 3.26 -23.28
N PHE A 232 -3.70 3.19 -23.16
CA PHE A 232 -2.81 4.35 -23.13
C PHE A 232 -2.22 4.71 -24.50
N PHE A 233 -2.57 3.99 -25.57
CA PHE A 233 -2.14 4.32 -26.92
C PHE A 233 -2.89 5.54 -27.45
N GLN A 234 -2.48 6.73 -27.00
CA GLN A 234 -3.07 8.01 -27.31
C GLN A 234 -2.02 9.02 -27.74
N ARG A 235 -2.39 9.86 -28.72
CA ARG A 235 -1.49 10.87 -29.31
C ARG A 235 -0.84 11.76 -28.25
N GLU A 236 -1.61 12.22 -27.27
CA GLU A 236 -1.16 13.12 -26.21
C GLU A 236 -0.09 12.46 -25.33
N ILE A 237 -0.27 11.17 -25.00
CA ILE A 237 0.69 10.40 -24.22
C ILE A 237 1.97 10.14 -25.02
N LEU A 238 1.85 9.72 -26.26
CA LEU A 238 3.00 9.49 -27.14
C LEU A 238 3.81 10.78 -27.33
N THR A 239 3.14 11.89 -27.62
CA THR A 239 3.78 13.21 -27.78
C THR A 239 4.50 13.63 -26.50
N LEU A 240 3.87 13.45 -25.32
CA LEU A 240 4.49 13.75 -24.02
C LEU A 240 5.78 12.95 -23.84
N LEU A 241 5.70 11.62 -23.94
CA LEU A 241 6.85 10.74 -23.68
C LEU A 241 8.00 10.99 -24.65
N THR A 242 7.70 11.20 -25.93
CA THR A 242 8.70 11.55 -26.95
C THR A 242 9.37 12.89 -26.64
N ARG A 243 8.58 13.91 -26.30
CA ARG A 243 9.12 15.24 -25.93
C ARG A 243 10.03 15.18 -24.69
N GLU A 244 9.66 14.37 -23.70
CA GLU A 244 10.45 14.21 -22.46
C GLU A 244 11.63 13.24 -22.63
N GLY A 245 11.86 12.71 -23.83
CA GLY A 245 12.97 11.78 -24.11
C GLY A 245 12.83 10.46 -23.33
N CYS A 246 11.62 9.98 -23.14
CA CYS A 246 11.35 8.72 -22.49
C CYS A 246 11.16 7.61 -23.53
N ALA A 247 11.77 6.44 -23.32
CA ALA A 247 11.43 5.25 -24.09
C ALA A 247 10.05 4.73 -23.66
N TYR A 248 9.34 4.07 -24.57
CA TYR A 248 8.06 3.46 -24.23
C TYR A 248 7.74 2.23 -25.08
N ALA A 249 7.04 1.28 -24.44
CA ALA A 249 6.42 0.11 -25.07
C ALA A 249 4.94 0.11 -24.73
N ILE A 250 4.09 0.37 -25.73
CA ILE A 250 2.63 0.42 -25.55
C ILE A 250 2.00 -0.58 -26.49
N LYS A 251 1.14 -1.45 -25.94
CA LYS A 251 0.39 -2.40 -26.77
C LYS A 251 -0.52 -1.64 -27.71
N VAL A 252 -0.48 -1.99 -29.00
CA VAL A 252 -1.39 -1.45 -30.01
C VAL A 252 -2.56 -2.41 -30.17
N GLY A 253 -3.80 -1.89 -30.07
CA GLY A 253 -5.00 -2.64 -30.42
C GLY A 253 -5.10 -2.77 -31.93
N PHE A 254 -5.16 -4.00 -32.44
CA PHE A 254 -5.51 -4.20 -33.84
C PHE A 254 -7.03 -4.07 -33.96
N TRP A 255 -7.49 -3.00 -34.59
CA TRP A 255 -8.88 -2.85 -34.99
C TRP A 255 -9.06 -3.59 -36.31
N LYS A 256 -10.03 -4.53 -36.33
CA LYS A 256 -10.49 -5.13 -37.58
C LYS A 256 -11.39 -4.18 -38.32
#